data_d0fd886c3eb1efbc1d76ce240eb49636
#
_entry.id   d0fd886c3eb1efbc1d76ce240eb49636
#
_cell.length_a   1.000
_cell.length_b   1.000
_cell.length_c   1.000
_cell.angle_alpha   90.00
_cell.angle_beta   90.00
_cell.angle_gamma   90.00
#
_symmetry.space_group_name_H-M   'P 1'
#
loop_
_entity.id
_entity.type
_entity.pdbx_description
1 polymer ?
#
loop_
_entity_poly.entity_id
_entity_poly.type
_entity_poly.pdbx_seq_one_letter_code
_entity_poly.pdbx_strand_id
1 'polypeptide(L)'
;RDSSTSRGLGDVYKRQDALEVITRYHNNISILHCVSQYPTQPDNLNLKTITYLKQHYGQYCIGFSDHTIGIAAPIVAVGMGAEIIEKHVTIDRRMKGTDQQGSLGPDGVNRMIRDIRIAERWLGKEELYIDSSVASAKVKLERSIATNKTLHPGDIITEQDIHLLSPGDGFKWVERAKVVGHKVLKEIPRNEIIYPDVIR
;
A
#
# COMPACT_ATOMS: atom_id res chain seq x y z
N ARG A 1 32.29 -25.29 -5.54
CA ARG A 1 30.98 -25.47 -4.84
C ARG A 1 29.91 -25.06 -5.82
N ASP A 2 29.30 -26.07 -6.46
CA ASP A 2 28.21 -25.85 -7.39
C ASP A 2 26.98 -25.38 -6.59
N SER A 3 26.65 -24.11 -6.70
CA SER A 3 25.30 -23.67 -6.43
C SER A 3 24.45 -24.11 -7.61
N SER A 4 23.86 -25.30 -7.53
CA SER A 4 22.97 -25.80 -8.57
C SER A 4 21.68 -25.00 -8.54
N THR A 5 21.67 -23.89 -9.28
CA THR A 5 20.42 -23.25 -9.69
C THR A 5 19.77 -24.16 -10.71
N SER A 6 18.81 -24.99 -10.30
CA SER A 6 17.99 -25.73 -11.25
C SER A 6 17.14 -24.75 -12.06
N ARG A 7 17.63 -24.34 -13.20
CA ARG A 7 16.91 -23.58 -14.21
C ARG A 7 16.02 -24.53 -15.00
N GLY A 8 14.98 -25.04 -14.37
CA GLY A 8 14.00 -25.86 -15.06
C GLY A 8 12.84 -25.01 -15.58
N LEU A 9 12.46 -25.22 -16.84
CA LEU A 9 11.10 -24.91 -17.29
C LEU A 9 10.17 -25.83 -16.48
N GLY A 10 9.93 -25.43 -15.21
CA GLY A 10 9.26 -26.27 -14.23
C GLY A 10 7.77 -26.01 -14.23
N ASP A 11 7.02 -27.04 -14.52
CA ASP A 11 5.65 -27.14 -14.06
C ASP A 11 5.60 -27.39 -12.54
N VAL A 12 4.40 -27.43 -11.97
CA VAL A 12 4.18 -27.61 -10.52
C VAL A 12 4.85 -28.91 -10.03
N TYR A 13 4.83 -29.97 -10.82
CA TYR A 13 5.37 -31.30 -10.45
C TYR A 13 6.89 -31.27 -10.29
N LYS A 14 7.60 -30.68 -11.23
CA LYS A 14 9.08 -30.57 -11.16
C LYS A 14 9.56 -29.77 -9.95
N ARG A 15 8.80 -28.74 -9.53
CA ARG A 15 9.12 -27.99 -8.31
C ARG A 15 8.95 -28.86 -7.08
N GLN A 16 7.87 -29.64 -7.00
CA GLN A 16 7.63 -30.55 -5.88
C GLN A 16 8.71 -31.62 -5.78
N ASP A 17 9.06 -32.25 -6.91
CA ASP A 17 10.13 -33.25 -6.98
C ASP A 17 11.48 -32.67 -6.50
N ALA A 18 11.81 -31.44 -6.95
CA ALA A 18 13.04 -30.77 -6.53
C ALA A 18 13.04 -30.48 -5.02
N LEU A 19 11.92 -29.99 -4.47
CA LEU A 19 11.78 -29.73 -3.04
C LEU A 19 11.89 -31.03 -2.23
N GLU A 20 11.25 -32.13 -2.68
CA GLU A 20 11.34 -33.43 -2.02
C GLU A 20 12.77 -33.92 -1.92
N VAL A 21 13.58 -33.72 -2.95
CA VAL A 21 15.01 -34.13 -2.95
C VAL A 21 15.81 -33.21 -2.01
N ILE A 22 15.66 -31.86 -2.13
CA ILE A 22 16.50 -30.90 -1.41
C ILE A 22 16.22 -30.95 0.10
N THR A 23 14.96 -31.10 0.50
CA THR A 23 14.55 -31.12 1.92
C THR A 23 15.09 -32.33 2.70
N ARG A 24 15.57 -33.37 2.01
CA ARG A 24 16.29 -34.49 2.64
C ARG A 24 17.68 -34.06 3.19
N TYR A 25 18.20 -32.93 2.71
CA TYR A 25 19.56 -32.47 3.05
C TYR A 25 19.52 -31.20 3.92
N HIS A 26 18.62 -30.23 3.64
CA HIS A 26 18.46 -28.99 4.42
C HIS A 26 17.12 -28.30 4.09
N ASN A 27 16.71 -27.39 4.97
CA ASN A 27 15.47 -26.62 4.83
C ASN A 27 15.70 -25.12 4.53
N ASN A 28 16.95 -24.70 4.36
CA ASN A 28 17.24 -23.31 3.98
C ASN A 28 17.11 -23.16 2.46
N ILE A 29 15.85 -22.97 2.03
CA ILE A 29 15.46 -22.95 0.61
C ILE A 29 14.75 -21.64 0.31
N SER A 30 15.05 -21.07 -0.84
CA SER A 30 14.29 -19.95 -1.42
C SER A 30 13.74 -20.36 -2.78
N ILE A 31 12.50 -19.99 -3.04
CA ILE A 31 11.82 -20.26 -4.31
C ILE A 31 11.62 -18.95 -5.05
N LEU A 32 12.21 -18.81 -6.23
CA LEU A 32 12.10 -17.61 -7.04
C LEU A 32 11.18 -17.85 -8.24
N HIS A 33 10.20 -16.95 -8.43
CA HIS A 33 9.50 -16.84 -9.70
C HIS A 33 10.48 -16.34 -10.77
N CYS A 34 10.55 -17.02 -11.90
CA CYS A 34 11.43 -16.65 -13.01
C CYS A 34 10.75 -16.98 -14.33
N VAL A 35 10.91 -16.10 -15.32
CA VAL A 35 10.58 -16.38 -16.73
C VAL A 35 11.87 -16.49 -17.52
N SER A 36 12.11 -17.66 -18.12
CA SER A 36 13.37 -17.97 -18.84
C SER A 36 13.50 -17.26 -20.20
N GLN A 37 12.74 -16.22 -20.45
CA GLN A 37 12.87 -15.32 -21.60
C GLN A 37 13.75 -14.12 -21.22
N TYR A 38 14.76 -13.77 -22.00
CA TYR A 38 15.62 -12.62 -21.75
C TYR A 38 15.78 -11.74 -23.01
N PRO A 39 15.31 -10.50 -23.00
CA PRO A 39 14.45 -9.89 -21.95
C PRO A 39 13.04 -10.48 -21.94
N THR A 40 12.46 -10.58 -20.76
CA THR A 40 11.05 -11.00 -20.60
C THR A 40 10.12 -9.90 -21.10
N GLN A 41 9.17 -10.28 -21.94
CA GLN A 41 8.10 -9.37 -22.37
C GLN A 41 7.11 -9.15 -21.23
N PRO A 42 6.56 -7.92 -21.08
CA PRO A 42 5.66 -7.58 -19.98
C PRO A 42 4.45 -8.53 -19.82
N ASP A 43 3.84 -8.92 -20.94
CA ASP A 43 2.64 -9.78 -20.95
C ASP A 43 2.92 -11.22 -20.50
N ASN A 44 4.19 -11.64 -20.56
CA ASN A 44 4.62 -12.99 -20.18
C ASN A 44 5.09 -13.08 -18.71
N LEU A 45 5.21 -11.96 -18.01
CA LEU A 45 5.86 -11.90 -16.70
C LEU A 45 5.04 -12.53 -15.56
N ASN A 46 3.74 -12.31 -15.56
CA ASN A 46 2.77 -12.86 -14.59
C ASN A 46 3.23 -12.81 -13.12
N LEU A 47 3.52 -11.63 -12.60
CA LEU A 47 4.01 -11.43 -11.21
C LEU A 47 3.05 -11.95 -10.13
N LYS A 48 1.75 -12.13 -10.42
CA LYS A 48 0.80 -12.77 -9.49
C LYS A 48 1.22 -14.18 -9.07
N THR A 49 2.10 -14.83 -9.82
CA THR A 49 2.73 -16.11 -9.42
C THR A 49 3.47 -15.99 -8.09
N ILE A 50 4.02 -14.81 -7.74
CA ILE A 50 4.67 -14.57 -6.44
C ILE A 50 3.66 -14.72 -5.30
N THR A 51 2.49 -14.09 -5.41
CA THR A 51 1.41 -14.24 -4.43
C THR A 51 0.95 -15.71 -4.32
N TYR A 52 0.80 -16.40 -5.44
CA TYR A 52 0.49 -17.83 -5.46
C TYR A 52 1.55 -18.65 -4.71
N LEU A 53 2.84 -18.39 -4.96
CA LEU A 53 3.95 -19.07 -4.27
C LEU A 53 3.92 -18.79 -2.76
N LYS A 54 3.67 -17.55 -2.33
CA LYS A 54 3.53 -17.21 -0.90
C LYS A 54 2.41 -17.98 -0.23
N GLN A 55 1.27 -18.16 -0.89
CA GLN A 55 0.12 -18.90 -0.35
C GLN A 55 0.38 -20.40 -0.23
N HIS A 56 1.08 -21.01 -1.19
CA HIS A 56 1.25 -22.46 -1.28
C HIS A 56 2.58 -22.97 -0.75
N TYR A 57 3.59 -22.11 -0.67
CA TYR A 57 4.96 -22.43 -0.27
C TYR A 57 5.51 -21.43 0.76
N GLY A 58 4.64 -20.82 1.56
CA GLY A 58 4.98 -19.74 2.51
C GLY A 58 5.95 -20.16 3.63
N GLN A 59 6.23 -21.45 3.79
CA GLN A 59 7.29 -21.96 4.67
C GLN A 59 8.70 -21.70 4.11
N TYR A 60 8.82 -21.35 2.83
CA TYR A 60 10.09 -20.98 2.20
C TYR A 60 10.12 -19.47 1.91
N CYS A 61 11.32 -18.92 1.80
CA CYS A 61 11.51 -17.56 1.32
C CYS A 61 11.12 -17.49 -0.17
N ILE A 62 10.20 -16.59 -0.53
CA ILE A 62 9.74 -16.42 -1.90
C ILE A 62 10.40 -15.19 -2.52
N GLY A 63 10.96 -15.36 -3.73
CA GLY A 63 11.64 -14.30 -4.44
C GLY A 63 11.23 -14.18 -5.90
N PHE A 64 11.94 -13.31 -6.59
CA PHE A 64 11.76 -13.03 -8.01
C PHE A 64 13.11 -12.92 -8.70
N SER A 65 13.32 -13.75 -9.73
CA SER A 65 14.45 -13.67 -10.66
C SER A 65 14.00 -12.91 -11.90
N ASP A 66 14.48 -11.68 -12.04
CA ASP A 66 13.98 -10.70 -12.99
C ASP A 66 14.83 -10.64 -14.27
N HIS A 67 14.22 -11.00 -15.36
CA HIS A 67 14.77 -10.89 -16.71
C HIS A 67 14.15 -9.73 -17.54
N THR A 68 13.40 -8.83 -16.92
CA THR A 68 12.84 -7.66 -17.62
C THR A 68 13.89 -6.56 -17.80
N ILE A 69 13.62 -5.62 -18.69
CA ILE A 69 14.41 -4.40 -18.81
C ILE A 69 13.91 -3.37 -17.77
N GLY A 70 14.85 -2.72 -17.09
CA GLY A 70 14.53 -1.65 -16.13
C GLY A 70 14.32 -2.13 -14.71
N ILE A 71 13.64 -1.34 -13.89
CA ILE A 71 13.53 -1.50 -12.44
C ILE A 71 12.09 -1.64 -11.94
N ALA A 72 11.08 -1.54 -12.81
CA ALA A 72 9.68 -1.54 -12.41
C ALA A 72 9.22 -2.90 -11.87
N ALA A 73 9.58 -4.00 -12.55
CA ALA A 73 9.14 -5.34 -12.16
C ALA A 73 9.62 -5.75 -10.74
N PRO A 74 10.89 -5.52 -10.34
CA PRO A 74 11.34 -5.77 -8.96
C PRO A 74 10.52 -5.04 -7.89
N ILE A 75 10.17 -3.78 -8.13
CA ILE A 75 9.37 -3.00 -7.18
C ILE A 75 7.97 -3.60 -7.01
N VAL A 76 7.32 -3.97 -8.12
CA VAL A 76 6.02 -4.63 -8.09
C VAL A 76 6.11 -6.01 -7.44
N ALA A 77 7.18 -6.78 -7.70
CA ALA A 77 7.42 -8.08 -7.10
C ALA A 77 7.51 -8.00 -5.57
N VAL A 78 8.19 -6.98 -5.03
CA VAL A 78 8.23 -6.72 -3.58
C VAL A 78 6.83 -6.41 -3.06
N GLY A 79 6.04 -5.60 -3.76
CA GLY A 79 4.62 -5.35 -3.44
C GLY A 79 3.75 -6.62 -3.45
N MET A 80 4.13 -7.64 -4.24
CA MET A 80 3.48 -8.96 -4.27
C MET A 80 4.02 -9.93 -3.20
N GLY A 81 5.00 -9.51 -2.40
CA GLY A 81 5.56 -10.28 -1.29
C GLY A 81 6.87 -10.99 -1.60
N ALA A 82 7.59 -10.62 -2.66
CA ALA A 82 8.94 -11.13 -2.89
C ALA A 82 9.91 -10.59 -1.84
N GLU A 83 10.69 -11.48 -1.23
CA GLU A 83 11.70 -11.18 -0.20
C GLU A 83 13.12 -11.16 -0.78
N ILE A 84 13.31 -11.79 -1.93
CA ILE A 84 14.57 -11.82 -2.66
C ILE A 84 14.33 -11.33 -4.09
N ILE A 85 15.22 -10.47 -4.57
CA ILE A 85 15.28 -10.03 -5.96
C ILE A 85 16.63 -10.46 -6.54
N GLU A 86 16.57 -11.22 -7.62
CA GLU A 86 17.73 -11.57 -8.45
C GLU A 86 17.63 -10.80 -9.77
N LYS A 87 18.71 -10.17 -10.20
CA LYS A 87 18.73 -9.36 -11.41
C LYS A 87 20.12 -9.35 -12.04
N HIS A 88 20.17 -9.41 -13.36
CA HIS A 88 21.41 -9.23 -14.10
C HIS A 88 21.97 -7.83 -13.94
N VAL A 89 23.26 -7.71 -13.65
CA VAL A 89 23.98 -6.46 -13.51
C VAL A 89 25.20 -6.42 -14.43
N THR A 90 25.58 -5.22 -14.87
CA THR A 90 26.75 -5.01 -15.72
C THR A 90 27.44 -3.69 -15.36
N ILE A 91 28.73 -3.60 -15.58
CA ILE A 91 29.48 -2.34 -15.45
C ILE A 91 29.18 -1.44 -16.65
N ASP A 92 29.09 -2.00 -17.85
CA ASP A 92 28.76 -1.27 -19.07
C ASP A 92 27.90 -2.13 -20.00
N ARG A 93 26.70 -1.65 -20.32
CA ARG A 93 25.72 -2.31 -21.19
C ARG A 93 26.20 -2.48 -22.64
N ARG A 94 27.27 -1.78 -23.04
CA ARG A 94 27.91 -1.89 -24.37
C ARG A 94 28.95 -3.01 -24.44
N MET A 95 29.27 -3.64 -23.31
CA MET A 95 30.20 -4.78 -23.29
C MET A 95 29.67 -5.93 -24.16
N LYS A 96 30.59 -6.66 -24.74
CA LYS A 96 30.27 -7.85 -25.57
C LYS A 96 29.66 -8.93 -24.68
N GLY A 97 28.51 -9.47 -25.06
CA GLY A 97 27.80 -10.54 -24.36
C GLY A 97 26.30 -10.47 -24.64
N THR A 98 25.62 -11.59 -24.43
CA THR A 98 24.18 -11.73 -24.73
C THR A 98 23.29 -10.93 -23.77
N ASP A 99 23.69 -10.81 -22.50
CA ASP A 99 22.83 -10.31 -21.42
C ASP A 99 23.14 -8.85 -21.02
N GLN A 100 24.26 -8.29 -21.51
CA GLN A 100 24.75 -6.98 -21.12
C GLN A 100 23.73 -5.84 -21.38
N GLN A 101 23.08 -5.87 -22.55
CA GLN A 101 22.14 -4.81 -22.94
C GLN A 101 20.91 -4.73 -22.04
N GLY A 102 20.41 -5.88 -21.57
CA GLY A 102 19.25 -5.97 -20.68
C GLY A 102 19.58 -5.76 -19.19
N SER A 103 20.86 -5.86 -18.82
CA SER A 103 21.35 -5.77 -17.44
C SER A 103 21.26 -4.36 -16.87
N LEU A 104 21.20 -4.24 -15.55
CA LEU A 104 21.30 -2.96 -14.87
C LEU A 104 22.76 -2.52 -14.74
N GLY A 105 23.04 -1.26 -15.10
CA GLY A 105 24.28 -0.60 -14.73
C GLY A 105 24.22 -0.12 -13.26
N PRO A 106 25.35 0.37 -12.69
CA PRO A 106 25.45 0.80 -11.30
C PRO A 106 24.35 1.77 -10.86
N ASP A 107 24.04 2.78 -11.67
CA ASP A 107 22.96 3.74 -11.39
C ASP A 107 21.58 3.10 -11.39
N GLY A 108 21.37 2.08 -12.26
CA GLY A 108 20.13 1.30 -12.30
C GLY A 108 19.93 0.51 -11.02
N VAL A 109 20.99 -0.14 -10.52
CA VAL A 109 20.99 -0.89 -9.26
C VAL A 109 20.68 0.04 -8.10
N ASN A 110 21.36 1.19 -8.00
CA ASN A 110 21.12 2.17 -6.93
C ASN A 110 19.68 2.65 -6.91
N ARG A 111 19.11 2.99 -8.09
CA ARG A 111 17.71 3.40 -8.21
C ARG A 111 16.75 2.28 -7.83
N MET A 112 16.98 1.05 -8.29
CA MET A 112 16.15 -0.10 -7.96
C MET A 112 16.11 -0.32 -6.45
N ILE A 113 17.26 -0.33 -5.76
CA ILE A 113 17.34 -0.53 -4.32
C ILE A 113 16.62 0.60 -3.58
N ARG A 114 16.87 1.87 -3.96
CA ARG A 114 16.19 3.04 -3.38
C ARG A 114 14.67 2.89 -3.48
N ASP A 115 14.16 2.55 -4.65
CA ASP A 115 12.73 2.52 -4.93
C ASP A 115 12.07 1.31 -4.25
N ILE A 116 12.75 0.16 -4.15
CA ILE A 116 12.32 -0.98 -3.33
C ILE A 116 12.18 -0.57 -1.87
N ARG A 117 13.19 0.11 -1.28
CA ARG A 117 13.13 0.55 0.14
C ARG A 117 12.02 1.58 0.38
N ILE A 118 11.70 2.39 -0.61
CA ILE A 118 10.56 3.30 -0.56
C ILE A 118 9.24 2.51 -0.62
N ALA A 119 9.13 1.55 -1.55
CA ALA A 119 7.93 0.72 -1.69
C ALA A 119 7.62 -0.08 -0.42
N GLU A 120 8.63 -0.68 0.22
CA GLU A 120 8.48 -1.38 1.51
C GLU A 120 7.85 -0.47 2.58
N ARG A 121 8.22 0.80 2.63
CA ARG A 121 7.63 1.78 3.57
C ARG A 121 6.20 2.15 3.20
N TRP A 122 5.86 2.20 1.92
CA TRP A 122 4.50 2.51 1.43
C TRP A 122 3.51 1.37 1.66
N LEU A 123 3.97 0.13 1.70
CA LEU A 123 3.11 -1.02 1.98
C LEU A 123 2.40 -0.91 3.34
N GLY A 124 3.05 -0.30 4.33
CA GLY A 124 2.43 -0.01 5.61
C GLY A 124 1.84 -1.24 6.30
N LYS A 125 0.61 -1.09 6.82
CA LYS A 125 -0.14 -2.13 7.52
C LYS A 125 -1.46 -2.42 6.81
N GLU A 126 -1.91 -3.67 6.86
CA GLU A 126 -3.20 -4.09 6.30
C GLU A 126 -4.34 -3.74 7.27
N GLU A 127 -4.52 -2.45 7.54
CA GLU A 127 -5.57 -1.93 8.43
C GLU A 127 -6.05 -0.55 7.98
N LEU A 128 -7.32 -0.24 8.27
CA LEU A 128 -7.85 1.12 8.11
C LEU A 128 -7.59 1.90 9.41
N TYR A 129 -6.77 2.93 9.31
CA TYR A 129 -6.49 3.80 10.45
C TYR A 129 -6.40 5.27 10.00
N ILE A 130 -6.57 6.17 10.97
CA ILE A 130 -6.34 7.60 10.75
C ILE A 130 -4.98 7.92 11.35
N ASP A 131 -4.04 8.28 10.49
CA ASP A 131 -2.70 8.68 10.94
C ASP A 131 -2.77 9.98 11.74
N SER A 132 -2.00 10.06 12.82
CA SER A 132 -1.97 11.23 13.71
C SER A 132 -1.51 12.50 13.00
N SER A 133 -0.70 12.39 11.94
CA SER A 133 -0.23 13.54 11.14
C SER A 133 -1.36 14.31 10.45
N VAL A 134 -2.52 13.66 10.22
CA VAL A 134 -3.69 14.30 9.59
C VAL A 134 -4.71 14.85 10.59
N ALA A 135 -4.45 14.75 11.90
CA ALA A 135 -5.41 15.18 12.94
C ALA A 135 -5.85 16.65 12.78
N SER A 136 -4.92 17.56 12.53
CA SER A 136 -5.22 18.98 12.31
C SER A 136 -6.00 19.24 11.02
N ALA A 137 -5.67 18.51 9.96
CA ALA A 137 -6.39 18.58 8.69
C ALA A 137 -7.82 18.02 8.85
N LYS A 138 -7.97 16.94 9.62
CA LYS A 138 -9.27 16.34 9.94
C LYS A 138 -10.20 17.35 10.58
N VAL A 139 -9.77 18.06 11.63
CA VAL A 139 -10.58 19.10 12.29
C VAL A 139 -10.99 20.19 11.32
N LYS A 140 -10.09 20.66 10.46
CA LYS A 140 -10.39 21.71 9.46
C LYS A 140 -11.36 21.25 8.38
N LEU A 141 -11.29 19.99 7.95
CA LEU A 141 -12.06 19.45 6.83
C LEU A 141 -13.38 18.81 7.26
N GLU A 142 -13.46 18.31 8.48
CA GLU A 142 -14.72 17.83 9.04
C GLU A 142 -15.73 18.95 9.20
N ARG A 143 -16.99 18.57 9.36
CA ARG A 143 -18.09 19.53 9.51
C ARG A 143 -18.76 19.34 10.85
N SER A 144 -19.21 20.45 11.38
CA SER A 144 -20.06 20.55 12.57
C SER A 144 -21.44 21.06 12.22
N ILE A 145 -22.41 20.80 13.09
CA ILE A 145 -23.74 21.34 12.97
C ILE A 145 -23.66 22.85 13.19
N ALA A 146 -24.23 23.62 12.29
CA ALA A 146 -24.30 25.08 12.29
C ALA A 146 -25.73 25.54 12.00
N THR A 147 -26.03 26.77 12.32
CA THR A 147 -27.35 27.40 12.06
C THR A 147 -27.43 27.85 10.59
N ASN A 148 -28.60 27.74 9.97
CA ASN A 148 -28.89 28.34 8.66
C ASN A 148 -29.61 29.70 8.76
N LYS A 149 -30.00 30.13 9.99
CA LYS A 149 -30.59 31.43 10.33
C LYS A 149 -30.04 31.89 11.69
N THR A 150 -30.25 33.18 12.04
CA THR A 150 -29.97 33.64 13.40
C THR A 150 -31.00 33.04 14.35
N LEU A 151 -30.52 32.50 15.48
CA LEU A 151 -31.34 31.99 16.58
C LEU A 151 -31.16 32.86 17.83
N HIS A 152 -32.26 33.18 18.50
CA HIS A 152 -32.25 34.01 19.69
C HIS A 152 -32.41 33.20 20.98
N PRO A 153 -31.97 33.71 22.13
CA PRO A 153 -32.18 33.06 23.41
C PRO A 153 -33.67 32.73 23.64
N GLY A 154 -33.92 31.46 23.92
CA GLY A 154 -35.28 30.95 24.11
C GLY A 154 -35.85 30.17 22.93
N ASP A 155 -35.30 30.31 21.73
CA ASP A 155 -35.71 29.55 20.56
C ASP A 155 -35.46 28.05 20.77
N ILE A 156 -36.32 27.20 20.18
CA ILE A 156 -36.12 25.76 20.11
C ILE A 156 -35.58 25.43 18.73
N ILE A 157 -34.44 24.75 18.68
CA ILE A 157 -33.77 24.38 17.43
C ILE A 157 -34.55 23.25 16.75
N THR A 158 -34.85 23.41 15.47
CA THR A 158 -35.48 22.39 14.62
C THR A 158 -34.50 21.83 13.59
N GLU A 159 -34.85 20.71 12.97
CA GLU A 159 -34.01 20.14 11.88
C GLU A 159 -33.86 21.10 10.68
N GLN A 160 -34.83 21.98 10.45
CA GLN A 160 -34.82 22.99 9.38
C GLN A 160 -33.87 24.15 9.68
N ASP A 161 -33.47 24.33 10.94
CA ASP A 161 -32.63 25.44 11.38
C ASP A 161 -31.13 25.11 11.29
N ILE A 162 -30.79 23.88 10.97
CA ILE A 162 -29.42 23.40 11.00
C ILE A 162 -28.90 22.95 9.64
N HIS A 163 -27.62 23.12 9.46
CA HIS A 163 -26.84 22.58 8.32
C HIS A 163 -25.42 22.22 8.79
N LEU A 164 -24.54 21.88 7.87
CA LEU A 164 -23.17 21.50 8.18
C LEU A 164 -22.16 22.51 7.65
N LEU A 165 -21.29 23.02 8.52
CA LEU A 165 -20.15 23.87 8.18
C LEU A 165 -18.86 23.33 8.79
N SER A 166 -17.72 23.65 8.16
CA SER A 166 -16.40 23.46 8.75
C SER A 166 -16.07 24.65 9.67
N PRO A 167 -15.28 24.42 10.71
CA PRO A 167 -14.53 23.22 11.09
C PRO A 167 -15.37 22.16 11.82
N GLY A 168 -14.76 21.01 12.03
CA GLY A 168 -15.37 19.86 12.71
C GLY A 168 -15.09 19.81 14.22
N ASP A 169 -15.14 20.91 14.93
CA ASP A 169 -14.89 21.03 16.37
C ASP A 169 -16.15 21.15 17.23
N GLY A 170 -17.32 21.31 16.60
CA GLY A 170 -18.62 21.28 17.26
C GLY A 170 -19.33 19.92 17.13
N PHE A 171 -20.67 19.90 17.39
CA PHE A 171 -21.48 18.69 17.26
C PHE A 171 -21.41 18.09 15.84
N LYS A 172 -21.23 16.77 15.77
CA LYS A 172 -21.26 16.03 14.51
C LYS A 172 -22.71 15.76 14.08
N TRP A 173 -22.93 15.53 12.78
CA TRP A 173 -24.28 15.22 12.28
C TRP A 173 -24.95 14.02 12.95
N VAL A 174 -24.16 13.00 13.31
CA VAL A 174 -24.66 11.84 14.06
C VAL A 174 -25.16 12.18 15.46
N GLU A 175 -24.76 13.34 15.99
CA GLU A 175 -25.13 13.85 17.30
C GLU A 175 -26.30 14.85 17.23
N ARG A 176 -26.98 15.03 16.08
CA ARG A 176 -28.04 16.03 15.90
C ARG A 176 -29.18 15.95 16.92
N ALA A 177 -29.41 14.73 17.45
CA ALA A 177 -30.40 14.56 18.52
C ALA A 177 -30.04 15.30 19.83
N LYS A 178 -28.78 15.70 20.00
CA LYS A 178 -28.32 16.53 21.13
C LYS A 178 -28.46 18.02 20.86
N VAL A 179 -28.89 18.39 19.65
CA VAL A 179 -29.06 19.79 19.22
C VAL A 179 -30.50 20.12 18.92
N VAL A 180 -31.15 19.29 18.11
CA VAL A 180 -32.58 19.47 17.74
C VAL A 180 -33.47 19.25 18.97
N GLY A 181 -34.44 20.13 19.16
CA GLY A 181 -35.33 20.14 20.32
C GLY A 181 -34.77 20.84 21.55
N HIS A 182 -33.50 21.27 21.52
CA HIS A 182 -32.87 21.97 22.61
C HIS A 182 -33.10 23.51 22.52
N LYS A 183 -33.06 24.16 23.67
CA LYS A 183 -33.28 25.58 23.79
C LYS A 183 -31.99 26.35 23.68
N VAL A 184 -32.02 27.43 22.90
CA VAL A 184 -30.88 28.34 22.73
C VAL A 184 -30.72 29.19 24.00
N LEU A 185 -29.50 29.27 24.52
CA LEU A 185 -29.15 30.05 25.71
C LEU A 185 -28.59 31.43 25.38
N LYS A 186 -27.86 31.52 24.27
CA LYS A 186 -27.23 32.76 23.77
C LYS A 186 -27.55 32.90 22.28
N GLU A 187 -27.58 34.15 21.79
CA GLU A 187 -27.76 34.36 20.35
C GLU A 187 -26.71 33.63 19.55
N ILE A 188 -27.17 32.92 18.51
CA ILE A 188 -26.33 32.21 17.57
C ILE A 188 -26.58 32.80 16.17
N PRO A 189 -25.63 33.56 15.61
CA PRO A 189 -25.76 34.16 14.30
C PRO A 189 -25.93 33.10 13.18
N ARG A 190 -26.50 33.52 12.06
CA ARG A 190 -26.60 32.66 10.87
C ARG A 190 -25.22 32.18 10.42
N ASN A 191 -25.12 30.91 10.05
CA ASN A 191 -23.88 30.22 9.61
C ASN A 191 -22.81 30.11 10.72
N GLU A 192 -23.24 30.11 12.00
CA GLU A 192 -22.35 29.86 13.12
C GLU A 192 -22.49 28.42 13.62
N ILE A 193 -21.37 27.81 14.03
CA ILE A 193 -21.36 26.46 14.59
C ILE A 193 -22.02 26.43 15.95
N ILE A 194 -22.84 25.44 16.21
CA ILE A 194 -23.48 25.21 17.49
C ILE A 194 -22.56 24.44 18.42
N TYR A 195 -22.19 25.06 19.54
CA TYR A 195 -21.38 24.43 20.58
C TYR A 195 -22.22 24.07 21.82
N PRO A 196 -21.74 23.16 22.68
CA PRO A 196 -22.48 22.69 23.86
C PRO A 196 -22.85 23.80 24.86
N ASP A 197 -22.08 24.89 24.94
CA ASP A 197 -22.28 25.97 25.90
C ASP A 197 -23.38 26.97 25.49
N VAL A 198 -23.90 26.87 24.25
CA VAL A 198 -24.93 27.80 23.76
C VAL A 198 -26.35 27.21 23.72
N ILE A 199 -26.51 25.95 24.10
CA ILE A 199 -27.80 25.22 24.09
C ILE A 199 -28.04 24.46 25.41
N ARG A 200 -29.31 24.13 25.70
CA ARG A 200 -29.71 23.31 26.85
C ARG A 200 -30.91 22.47 26.52
#